data_6b55f1bfab050201b98421fca09f25ff
#
_entry.id   6b55f1bfab050201b98421fca09f25ff
#
_cell.length_a   1.000
_cell.length_b   1.000
_cell.length_c   1.000
_cell.angle_alpha   90.00
_cell.angle_beta   90.00
_cell.angle_gamma   90.00
#
_symmetry.space_group_name_H-M   'P 1'
#
loop_
_entity.id
_entity.type
_entity.pdbx_description
1 polymer ?
#
loop_
_entity_poly.entity_id
_entity_poly.type
_entity_poly.pdbx_seq_one_letter_code
_entity_poly.pdbx_strand_id
1 'polypeptide(L)'
;MSNADRSEDRAAIAARQWRSERPDLDSFPMEAVGRLLELAQLIVRDRLNPVFVRFGLQNGEFDVLATLRRSGPPYALTPTALYEATMISSGGMTARIDRLEKAGHVRRVKHPTDRRGTLVALSDEGKSLIDDALSIHVQTERTILAALSDDEQKTLDRLLAKLLARVEGE
;
A
#
# COMPACT_ATOMS: atom_id res chain seq x y z
N MET A 1 -31.04 8.06 14.77
CA MET A 1 -30.70 6.70 15.23
C MET A 1 -29.48 6.82 16.10
N SER A 2 -29.56 6.31 17.33
CA SER A 2 -28.61 6.55 18.42
C SER A 2 -27.21 5.97 18.14
N ASN A 3 -26.18 6.76 18.51
CA ASN A 3 -24.74 6.47 18.35
C ASN A 3 -24.22 5.44 19.40
N ALA A 4 -25.07 4.53 19.88
CA ALA A 4 -24.83 3.73 21.09
C ALA A 4 -24.52 2.24 20.82
N ASP A 5 -24.34 1.80 19.57
CA ASP A 5 -24.08 0.38 19.28
C ASP A 5 -22.91 0.12 18.32
N ARG A 6 -21.84 0.93 18.40
CA ARG A 6 -20.55 0.50 17.88
C ARG A 6 -19.83 -0.21 19.01
N SER A 7 -19.66 -1.53 18.87
CA SER A 7 -18.71 -2.28 19.71
C SER A 7 -17.37 -1.51 19.74
N GLU A 8 -16.92 -1.19 20.94
CA GLU A 8 -15.68 -0.45 21.17
C GLU A 8 -14.53 -1.17 20.46
N ASP A 9 -13.79 -0.46 19.57
CA ASP A 9 -12.64 -1.04 18.88
C ASP A 9 -11.44 -1.27 19.82
N ARG A 10 -10.46 -2.05 19.37
CA ARG A 10 -9.31 -2.44 20.19
C ARG A 10 -8.50 -1.24 20.68
N ALA A 11 -8.38 -0.19 19.85
CA ALA A 11 -7.63 1.01 20.22
C ALA A 11 -8.35 1.78 21.34
N ALA A 12 -9.69 1.89 21.27
CA ALA A 12 -10.50 2.50 22.30
C ALA A 12 -10.43 1.71 23.62
N ILE A 13 -10.51 0.36 23.56
CA ILE A 13 -10.35 -0.51 24.72
C ILE A 13 -9.00 -0.29 25.39
N ALA A 14 -7.91 -0.31 24.61
CA ALA A 14 -6.56 -0.10 25.12
C ALA A 14 -6.40 1.29 25.75
N ALA A 15 -6.90 2.34 25.10
CA ALA A 15 -6.83 3.70 25.63
C ALA A 15 -7.62 3.85 26.95
N ARG A 16 -8.77 3.19 27.07
CA ARG A 16 -9.53 3.17 28.33
C ARG A 16 -8.77 2.46 29.45
N GLN A 17 -8.12 1.33 29.15
CA GLN A 17 -7.25 0.65 30.11
C GLN A 17 -6.08 1.52 30.58
N TRP A 18 -5.43 2.22 29.65
CA TRP A 18 -4.35 3.16 30.00
C TRP A 18 -4.84 4.33 30.86
N ARG A 19 -6.02 4.89 30.60
CA ARG A 19 -6.62 5.92 31.46
C ARG A 19 -6.84 5.44 32.89
N SER A 20 -7.13 4.14 33.08
CA SER A 20 -7.27 3.54 34.42
C SER A 20 -5.93 3.33 35.09
N GLU A 21 -4.95 2.76 34.39
CA GLU A 21 -3.66 2.33 34.95
C GLU A 21 -2.63 3.48 35.07
N ARG A 22 -2.69 4.41 34.12
CA ARG A 22 -1.78 5.56 34.02
C ARG A 22 -2.56 6.85 33.74
N PRO A 23 -3.32 7.35 34.73
CA PRO A 23 -4.13 8.57 34.56
C PRO A 23 -3.29 9.83 34.31
N ASP A 24 -2.00 9.75 34.55
CA ASP A 24 -1.01 10.80 34.27
C ASP A 24 -0.68 10.94 32.77
N LEU A 25 -1.05 9.95 31.91
CA LEU A 25 -0.77 9.96 30.49
C LEU A 25 -2.00 10.39 29.68
N ASP A 26 -1.77 11.23 28.66
CA ASP A 26 -2.77 11.45 27.62
C ASP A 26 -2.82 10.21 26.70
N SER A 27 -3.89 9.43 26.80
CA SER A 27 -4.08 8.21 26.01
C SER A 27 -4.69 8.46 24.61
N PHE A 28 -5.10 9.70 24.31
CA PHE A 28 -5.70 10.00 22.99
C PHE A 28 -4.74 9.76 21.81
N PRO A 29 -3.46 10.17 21.84
CA PRO A 29 -2.53 9.84 20.75
C PRO A 29 -2.36 8.33 20.55
N MET A 30 -2.36 7.54 21.63
CA MET A 30 -2.26 6.08 21.55
C MET A 30 -3.49 5.47 20.87
N GLU A 31 -4.68 5.98 21.19
CA GLU A 31 -5.93 5.55 20.55
C GLU A 31 -5.95 5.89 19.05
N ALA A 32 -5.63 7.13 18.69
CA ALA A 32 -5.67 7.60 17.29
C ALA A 32 -4.64 6.87 16.41
N VAL A 33 -3.39 6.77 16.86
CA VAL A 33 -2.33 6.09 16.12
C VAL A 33 -2.56 4.57 16.11
N GLY A 34 -3.01 3.99 17.21
CA GLY A 34 -3.35 2.56 17.30
C GLY A 34 -4.44 2.18 16.30
N ARG A 35 -5.50 3.00 16.19
CA ARG A 35 -6.60 2.80 15.22
C ARG A 35 -6.11 2.90 13.77
N LEU A 36 -5.22 3.87 13.47
CA LEU A 36 -4.63 4.03 12.15
C LEU A 36 -3.81 2.79 11.75
N LEU A 37 -2.96 2.29 12.65
CA LEU A 37 -2.11 1.12 12.40
C LEU A 37 -2.93 -0.16 12.25
N GLU A 38 -3.93 -0.38 13.12
CA GLU A 38 -4.83 -1.53 13.01
C GLU A 38 -5.61 -1.50 11.69
N LEU A 39 -6.18 -0.35 11.33
CA LEU A 39 -6.93 -0.18 10.08
C LEU A 39 -6.04 -0.48 8.87
N ALA A 40 -4.83 0.07 8.82
CA ALA A 40 -3.89 -0.18 7.72
C ALA A 40 -3.56 -1.68 7.58
N GLN A 41 -3.30 -2.38 8.70
CA GLN A 41 -3.04 -3.82 8.70
C GLN A 41 -4.25 -4.63 8.20
N LEU A 42 -5.47 -4.30 8.66
CA LEU A 42 -6.70 -4.99 8.24
C LEU A 42 -7.00 -4.77 6.76
N ILE A 43 -6.80 -3.55 6.24
CA ILE A 43 -6.96 -3.25 4.82
C ILE A 43 -6.02 -4.13 3.99
N VAL A 44 -4.74 -4.13 4.30
CA VAL A 44 -3.75 -4.91 3.54
C VAL A 44 -4.05 -6.41 3.62
N ARG A 45 -4.23 -6.94 4.83
CA ARG A 45 -4.40 -8.38 5.06
C ARG A 45 -5.70 -8.92 4.49
N ASP A 46 -6.82 -8.23 4.75
CA ASP A 46 -8.15 -8.80 4.57
C ASP A 46 -8.84 -8.31 3.29
N ARG A 47 -8.35 -7.22 2.69
CA ARG A 47 -8.97 -6.60 1.51
C ARG A 47 -8.06 -6.61 0.28
N LEU A 48 -6.80 -6.19 0.40
CA LEU A 48 -5.91 -6.06 -0.74
C LEU A 48 -5.18 -7.36 -1.08
N ASN A 49 -4.59 -8.04 -0.09
CA ASN A 49 -3.89 -9.31 -0.34
C ASN A 49 -4.76 -10.38 -1.02
N PRO A 50 -6.05 -10.59 -0.66
CA PRO A 50 -6.90 -11.53 -1.38
C PRO A 50 -7.07 -11.18 -2.86
N VAL A 51 -7.08 -9.88 -3.21
CA VAL A 51 -7.11 -9.45 -4.62
C VAL A 51 -5.82 -9.88 -5.32
N PHE A 52 -4.66 -9.61 -4.73
CA PHE A 52 -3.35 -9.94 -5.33
C PHE A 52 -3.19 -11.44 -5.53
N VAL A 53 -3.58 -12.25 -4.56
CA VAL A 53 -3.53 -13.73 -4.63
C VAL A 53 -4.37 -14.28 -5.79
N ARG A 54 -5.52 -13.66 -6.12
CA ARG A 54 -6.34 -14.07 -7.28
C ARG A 54 -5.62 -13.93 -8.62
N PHE A 55 -4.63 -13.02 -8.69
CA PHE A 55 -3.77 -12.82 -9.86
C PHE A 55 -2.43 -13.56 -9.74
N GLY A 56 -2.27 -14.45 -8.75
CA GLY A 56 -1.03 -15.18 -8.52
C GLY A 56 0.11 -14.33 -7.99
N LEU A 57 -0.18 -13.11 -7.52
CA LEU A 57 0.80 -12.17 -6.99
C LEU A 57 0.98 -12.34 -5.48
N GLN A 58 2.21 -12.25 -5.02
CA GLN A 58 2.57 -12.20 -3.61
C GLN A 58 2.67 -10.75 -3.12
N ASN A 59 2.86 -10.61 -1.80
CA ASN A 59 2.98 -9.30 -1.16
C ASN A 59 4.12 -8.46 -1.81
N GLY A 60 3.77 -7.26 -2.22
CA GLY A 60 4.67 -6.30 -2.87
C GLY A 60 4.96 -6.55 -4.35
N GLU A 61 4.52 -7.66 -4.95
CA GLU A 61 4.66 -7.89 -6.39
C GLU A 61 3.69 -7.03 -7.19
N PHE A 62 2.47 -6.84 -6.69
CA PHE A 62 1.52 -5.89 -7.26
C PHE A 62 2.12 -4.47 -7.33
N ASP A 63 2.76 -4.01 -6.25
CA ASP A 63 3.37 -2.67 -6.20
C ASP A 63 4.49 -2.50 -7.22
N VAL A 64 5.31 -3.54 -7.44
CA VAL A 64 6.36 -3.55 -8.48
C VAL A 64 5.75 -3.38 -9.86
N LEU A 65 4.74 -4.19 -10.20
CA LEU A 65 4.08 -4.13 -11.51
C LEU A 65 3.32 -2.81 -11.69
N ALA A 66 2.58 -2.36 -10.68
CA ALA A 66 1.85 -1.10 -10.70
C ALA A 66 2.80 0.11 -10.85
N THR A 67 3.96 0.09 -10.21
CA THR A 67 4.97 1.14 -10.34
C THR A 67 5.56 1.18 -11.74
N LEU A 68 5.92 0.04 -12.32
CA LEU A 68 6.36 -0.02 -13.71
C LEU A 68 5.25 0.46 -14.66
N ARG A 69 4.00 0.07 -14.41
CA ARG A 69 2.88 0.49 -15.26
C ARG A 69 2.62 1.99 -15.24
N ARG A 70 2.64 2.61 -14.05
CA ARG A 70 2.41 4.05 -13.88
C ARG A 70 3.59 4.93 -14.30
N SER A 71 4.79 4.36 -14.49
CA SER A 71 5.94 5.11 -14.99
C SER A 71 5.80 5.50 -16.47
N GLY A 72 4.82 4.96 -17.19
CA GLY A 72 4.60 5.23 -18.62
C GLY A 72 5.59 4.49 -19.53
N PRO A 73 5.39 4.57 -20.85
CA PRO A 73 6.30 3.93 -21.79
C PRO A 73 7.75 4.39 -21.61
N PRO A 74 8.74 3.51 -21.66
CA PRO A 74 8.67 2.09 -22.04
C PRO A 74 8.33 1.12 -20.91
N TYR A 75 7.75 1.57 -19.78
CA TYR A 75 7.38 0.77 -18.61
C TYR A 75 8.58 0.06 -17.97
N ALA A 76 9.68 0.76 -17.87
CA ALA A 76 10.97 0.23 -17.44
C ALA A 76 11.68 1.21 -16.50
N LEU A 77 12.18 0.70 -15.39
CA LEU A 77 12.93 1.46 -14.37
C LEU A 77 14.19 0.70 -13.97
N THR A 78 15.21 1.43 -13.50
CA THR A 78 16.33 0.79 -12.80
C THR A 78 15.81 0.17 -11.50
N PRO A 79 16.45 -0.89 -10.95
CA PRO A 79 16.07 -1.43 -9.66
C PRO A 79 16.04 -0.38 -8.54
N THR A 80 16.96 0.59 -8.55
CA THR A 80 17.00 1.70 -7.59
C THR A 80 15.79 2.63 -7.77
N ALA A 81 15.53 3.12 -8.98
CA ALA A 81 14.39 3.98 -9.25
C ALA A 81 13.05 3.26 -8.97
N LEU A 82 12.97 1.96 -9.25
CA LEU A 82 11.81 1.14 -8.93
C LEU A 82 11.59 1.06 -7.41
N TYR A 83 12.66 0.84 -6.65
CA TYR A 83 12.60 0.84 -5.20
C TYR A 83 12.13 2.20 -4.63
N GLU A 84 12.75 3.30 -5.07
CA GLU A 84 12.41 4.65 -4.62
C GLU A 84 10.97 5.05 -4.97
N ALA A 85 10.44 4.53 -6.07
CA ALA A 85 9.08 4.83 -6.52
C ALA A 85 8.00 3.91 -5.92
N THR A 86 8.37 2.80 -5.28
CA THR A 86 7.39 1.91 -4.62
C THR A 86 7.05 2.42 -3.22
N MET A 87 5.83 2.13 -2.75
CA MET A 87 5.40 2.42 -1.39
C MET A 87 5.69 1.27 -0.42
N ILE A 88 6.60 0.36 -0.78
CA ILE A 88 6.97 -0.81 0.01
C ILE A 88 8.42 -0.72 0.49
N SER A 89 8.72 -1.40 1.60
CA SER A 89 10.09 -1.45 2.14
C SER A 89 11.07 -2.12 1.18
N SER A 90 12.36 -1.75 1.25
CA SER A 90 13.46 -2.29 0.44
C SER A 90 13.65 -3.80 0.60
N GLY A 91 13.26 -4.35 1.75
CA GLY A 91 13.43 -5.77 2.03
C GLY A 91 12.77 -6.65 0.98
N GLY A 92 13.58 -7.41 0.23
CA GLY A 92 13.09 -8.39 -0.72
C GLY A 92 12.78 -7.86 -2.13
N MET A 93 13.13 -6.62 -2.51
CA MET A 93 12.89 -6.11 -3.87
C MET A 93 13.51 -7.03 -4.94
N THR A 94 14.78 -7.43 -4.77
CA THR A 94 15.45 -8.36 -5.70
C THR A 94 14.67 -9.66 -5.83
N ALA A 95 14.28 -10.26 -4.72
CA ALA A 95 13.52 -11.52 -4.73
C ALA A 95 12.14 -11.39 -5.40
N ARG A 96 11.47 -10.22 -5.25
CA ARG A 96 10.21 -9.94 -5.95
C ARG A 96 10.43 -9.84 -7.47
N ILE A 97 11.46 -9.10 -7.90
CA ILE A 97 11.82 -8.98 -9.31
C ILE A 97 12.16 -10.36 -9.89
N ASP A 98 12.96 -11.18 -9.19
CA ASP A 98 13.33 -12.53 -9.63
C ASP A 98 12.10 -13.43 -9.82
N ARG A 99 11.16 -13.39 -8.88
CA ARG A 99 9.91 -14.16 -9.01
C ARG A 99 9.04 -13.69 -10.15
N LEU A 100 8.88 -12.36 -10.32
CA LEU A 100 8.13 -11.78 -11.42
C LEU A 100 8.77 -12.07 -12.78
N GLU A 101 10.10 -12.08 -12.87
CA GLU A 101 10.82 -12.46 -14.08
C GLU A 101 10.65 -13.94 -14.40
N LYS A 102 10.76 -14.82 -13.38
CA LYS A 102 10.48 -16.25 -13.53
C LYS A 102 9.04 -16.54 -13.96
N ALA A 103 8.09 -15.72 -13.50
CA ALA A 103 6.69 -15.82 -13.89
C ALA A 103 6.40 -15.18 -15.27
N GLY A 104 7.38 -14.53 -15.90
CA GLY A 104 7.22 -13.91 -17.20
C GLY A 104 6.57 -12.54 -17.21
N HIS A 105 6.33 -11.93 -16.04
CA HIS A 105 5.63 -10.64 -15.92
C HIS A 105 6.56 -9.43 -16.09
N VAL A 106 7.83 -9.60 -15.82
CA VAL A 106 8.88 -8.61 -16.08
C VAL A 106 10.07 -9.26 -16.77
N ARG A 107 10.95 -8.45 -17.33
CA ARG A 107 12.22 -8.85 -17.91
C ARG A 107 13.31 -7.88 -17.55
N ARG A 108 14.54 -8.35 -17.38
CA ARG A 108 15.72 -7.50 -17.28
C ARG A 108 16.22 -7.15 -18.67
N VAL A 109 16.39 -5.86 -18.93
CA VAL A 109 16.90 -5.34 -20.21
C VAL A 109 18.10 -4.44 -19.97
N LYS A 110 19.01 -4.37 -20.97
CA LYS A 110 20.16 -3.45 -20.88
C LYS A 110 19.69 -2.00 -20.86
N HIS A 111 20.33 -1.18 -20.04
CA HIS A 111 20.07 0.25 -20.05
C HIS A 111 20.55 0.87 -21.39
N PRO A 112 19.73 1.73 -22.04
CA PRO A 112 20.04 2.20 -23.40
C PRO A 112 21.32 3.04 -23.50
N THR A 113 21.68 3.75 -22.43
CA THR A 113 22.83 4.68 -22.41
C THR A 113 23.91 4.30 -21.40
N ASP A 114 23.60 3.50 -20.38
CA ASP A 114 24.57 3.01 -19.41
C ASP A 114 24.88 1.52 -19.67
N ARG A 115 26.09 1.25 -20.17
CA ARG A 115 26.54 -0.12 -20.48
C ARG A 115 26.55 -1.07 -19.28
N ARG A 116 26.59 -0.56 -18.05
CA ARG A 116 26.58 -1.34 -16.81
C ARG A 116 25.20 -1.42 -16.18
N GLY A 117 24.28 -0.59 -16.66
CA GLY A 117 22.93 -0.49 -16.12
C GLY A 117 22.00 -1.58 -16.63
N THR A 118 21.09 -2.00 -15.76
CA THR A 118 20.00 -2.90 -16.09
C THR A 118 18.69 -2.24 -15.71
N LEU A 119 17.70 -2.36 -16.58
CA LEU A 119 16.31 -1.96 -16.29
C LEU A 119 15.45 -3.21 -16.04
N VAL A 120 14.46 -3.06 -15.19
CA VAL A 120 13.33 -3.98 -15.05
C VAL A 120 12.19 -3.39 -15.89
N ALA A 121 11.72 -4.14 -16.85
CA ALA A 121 10.67 -3.72 -17.78
C ALA A 121 9.46 -4.67 -17.69
N LEU A 122 8.24 -4.14 -17.79
CA LEU A 122 7.06 -4.97 -17.96
C LEU A 122 7.15 -5.78 -19.26
N SER A 123 6.70 -7.04 -19.22
CA SER A 123 6.32 -7.79 -20.40
C SER A 123 4.90 -7.42 -20.84
N ASP A 124 4.48 -7.87 -22.01
CA ASP A 124 3.09 -7.67 -22.47
C ASP A 124 2.11 -8.43 -21.56
N GLU A 125 2.49 -9.64 -21.11
CA GLU A 125 1.74 -10.44 -20.15
C GLU A 125 1.64 -9.73 -18.78
N GLY A 126 2.75 -9.19 -18.29
CA GLY A 126 2.78 -8.43 -17.02
C GLY A 126 1.94 -7.16 -17.11
N LYS A 127 1.95 -6.49 -18.27
CA LYS A 127 1.12 -5.30 -18.50
C LYS A 127 -0.37 -5.64 -18.50
N SER A 128 -0.77 -6.71 -19.19
CA SER A 128 -2.17 -7.17 -19.20
C SER A 128 -2.62 -7.55 -17.79
N LEU A 129 -1.82 -8.34 -17.09
CA LEU A 129 -2.13 -8.80 -15.73
C LEU A 129 -2.33 -7.63 -14.76
N ILE A 130 -1.43 -6.63 -14.79
CA ILE A 130 -1.56 -5.49 -13.87
C ILE A 130 -2.72 -4.57 -14.24
N ASP A 131 -3.04 -4.39 -15.53
CA ASP A 131 -4.19 -3.59 -15.96
C ASP A 131 -5.52 -4.22 -15.46
N ASP A 132 -5.65 -5.55 -15.51
CA ASP A 132 -6.78 -6.28 -14.94
C ASP A 132 -6.83 -6.19 -13.40
N ALA A 133 -5.69 -6.41 -12.75
CA ALA A 133 -5.60 -6.36 -11.29
C ALA A 133 -5.91 -4.97 -10.73
N LEU A 134 -5.46 -3.89 -11.40
CA LEU A 134 -5.74 -2.50 -11.02
C LEU A 134 -7.23 -2.20 -11.00
N SER A 135 -7.99 -2.72 -11.96
CA SER A 135 -9.44 -2.52 -12.02
C SER A 135 -10.15 -3.06 -10.76
N ILE A 136 -9.77 -4.25 -10.31
CA ILE A 136 -10.32 -4.87 -9.10
C ILE A 136 -9.78 -4.17 -7.84
N HIS A 137 -8.50 -3.80 -7.84
CA HIS A 137 -7.87 -3.09 -6.73
C HIS A 137 -8.59 -1.78 -6.42
N VAL A 138 -8.78 -0.91 -7.43
CA VAL A 138 -9.49 0.37 -7.27
C VAL A 138 -10.94 0.16 -6.80
N GLN A 139 -11.62 -0.87 -7.31
CA GLN A 139 -12.98 -1.18 -6.84
C GLN A 139 -12.98 -1.61 -5.36
N THR A 140 -11.97 -2.37 -4.93
CA THR A 140 -11.81 -2.76 -3.53
C THR A 140 -11.58 -1.54 -2.64
N GLU A 141 -10.71 -0.61 -3.05
CA GLU A 141 -10.46 0.64 -2.33
C GLU A 141 -11.72 1.52 -2.23
N ARG A 142 -12.48 1.64 -3.31
CA ARG A 142 -13.79 2.32 -3.28
C ARG A 142 -14.73 1.71 -2.26
N THR A 143 -14.78 0.38 -2.18
CA THR A 143 -15.61 -0.33 -1.21
C THR A 143 -15.17 -0.06 0.23
N ILE A 144 -13.87 0.06 0.49
CA ILE A 144 -13.33 0.43 1.81
C ILE A 144 -13.77 1.84 2.17
N LEU A 145 -13.64 2.79 1.25
CA LEU A 145 -13.97 4.19 1.47
C LEU A 145 -15.47 4.48 1.48
N ALA A 146 -16.32 3.56 1.00
CA ALA A 146 -17.78 3.75 0.92
C ALA A 146 -18.47 3.91 2.29
N ALA A 147 -17.77 3.63 3.40
CA ALA A 147 -18.23 3.93 4.76
C ALA A 147 -18.26 5.44 5.07
N LEU A 148 -17.63 6.26 4.23
CA LEU A 148 -17.47 7.70 4.37
C LEU A 148 -18.19 8.41 3.22
N SER A 149 -18.80 9.56 3.50
CA SER A 149 -19.27 10.48 2.47
C SER A 149 -18.07 11.08 1.69
N ASP A 150 -18.33 11.65 0.52
CA ASP A 150 -17.29 12.25 -0.34
C ASP A 150 -16.48 13.33 0.39
N ASP A 151 -17.12 14.14 1.24
CA ASP A 151 -16.43 15.19 1.98
C ASP A 151 -15.60 14.63 3.15
N GLU A 152 -16.04 13.54 3.78
CA GLU A 152 -15.25 12.82 4.78
C GLU A 152 -14.04 12.14 4.14
N GLN A 153 -14.19 11.56 2.94
CA GLN A 153 -13.06 10.97 2.20
C GLN A 153 -12.00 12.02 1.88
N LYS A 154 -12.38 13.19 1.36
CA LYS A 154 -11.45 14.31 1.10
C LYS A 154 -10.79 14.83 2.38
N THR A 155 -11.54 14.85 3.48
CA THR A 155 -11.01 15.26 4.79
C THR A 155 -9.99 14.25 5.30
N LEU A 156 -10.29 12.96 5.21
CA LEU A 156 -9.37 11.87 5.56
C LEU A 156 -8.07 11.97 4.75
N ASP A 157 -8.16 12.08 3.43
CA ASP A 157 -7.00 12.22 2.54
C ASP A 157 -6.10 13.39 2.95
N ARG A 158 -6.69 14.57 3.15
CA ARG A 158 -5.95 15.76 3.60
C ARG A 158 -5.26 15.57 4.96
N LEU A 159 -5.91 14.88 5.91
CA LEU A 159 -5.35 14.63 7.23
C LEU A 159 -4.20 13.63 7.16
N LEU A 160 -4.36 12.56 6.37
CA LEU A 160 -3.31 11.56 6.14
C LEU A 160 -2.09 12.18 5.45
N ALA A 161 -2.30 12.99 4.41
CA ALA A 161 -1.20 13.71 3.74
C ALA A 161 -0.43 14.62 4.70
N LYS A 162 -1.14 15.33 5.60
CA LYS A 162 -0.50 16.17 6.62
C LYS A 162 0.34 15.36 7.61
N LEU A 163 -0.16 14.20 8.05
CA LEU A 163 0.59 13.32 8.97
C LEU A 163 1.80 12.72 8.27
N LEU A 164 1.64 12.27 7.02
CA LEU A 164 2.72 11.67 6.23
C LEU A 164 3.86 12.68 6.04
N ALA A 165 3.56 13.91 5.61
CA ALA A 165 4.56 14.96 5.44
C ALA A 165 5.34 15.28 6.73
N ARG A 166 4.69 15.16 7.91
CA ARG A 166 5.34 15.37 9.22
C ARG A 166 6.31 14.23 9.54
N VAL A 167 5.93 13.01 9.24
CA VAL A 167 6.76 11.81 9.53
C VAL A 167 7.95 11.69 8.57
N GLU A 168 7.76 12.06 7.29
CA GLU A 168 8.83 12.03 6.27
C GLU A 168 9.82 13.20 6.40
N GLY A 169 9.39 14.31 7.00
CA GLY A 169 10.20 15.53 7.14
C GLY A 169 11.07 15.60 8.40
N GLU A 170 11.04 14.59 9.25
CA GLU A 170 11.92 14.41 10.40
C GLU A 170 13.13 13.55 10.04
#